data_505048b18f000c6d9294d64606004a2d
#
_entry.id   505048b18f000c6d9294d64606004a2d
#
_cell.length_a   1.000
_cell.length_b   1.000
_cell.length_c   1.000
_cell.angle_alpha   90.00
_cell.angle_beta   90.00
_cell.angle_gamma   90.00
#
_symmetry.space_group_name_H-M   'P 1'
#
loop_
_entity.id
_entity.type
_entity.pdbx_description
1 polymer ?
#
loop_
_entity_poly.entity_id
_entity_poly.type
_entity_poly.pdbx_seq_one_letter_code
_entity_poly.pdbx_strand_id
1 'polypeptide(L)'
;MKDDTAFLAHKTNGWIESDPKAFKEWFVSKVQDEQYGDQLRRLVKVLKAWKDYNEIDLKGVELTILATNAFDKYDDRDDKSFRNTINNIISNLENDFKCIKPVTPGENLFERFDEDEQEEIISAFKNLKESMDNALDEEDESKAADYLRNIYGTRFPKGTSSALAQFTKSAAPGVLRHDGRSA
;
A
#
# COMPACT_ATOMS: atom_id res chain seq x y z
N MET A 1 -0.05 -10.26 -38.45
CA MET A 1 0.12 -10.16 -36.96
C MET A 1 -1.24 -10.50 -36.38
N LYS A 2 -1.40 -11.58 -35.61
CA LYS A 2 -2.61 -11.82 -34.84
C LYS A 2 -2.67 -10.81 -33.73
N ASP A 3 -3.76 -10.06 -33.72
CA ASP A 3 -4.07 -9.13 -32.62
C ASP A 3 -4.39 -10.02 -31.39
N ASP A 4 -3.47 -10.07 -30.41
CA ASP A 4 -3.59 -10.88 -29.19
C ASP A 4 -4.42 -10.14 -28.12
N THR A 5 -5.34 -9.28 -28.53
CA THR A 5 -6.20 -8.54 -27.61
C THR A 5 -7.11 -9.51 -26.84
N ALA A 6 -6.94 -9.58 -25.53
CA ALA A 6 -7.80 -10.40 -24.69
C ALA A 6 -9.11 -9.67 -24.40
N PHE A 7 -10.21 -10.42 -24.41
CA PHE A 7 -11.53 -9.92 -24.06
C PHE A 7 -12.03 -10.62 -22.81
N LEU A 8 -12.57 -9.86 -21.86
CA LEU A 8 -13.26 -10.38 -20.68
C LEU A 8 -14.76 -10.25 -20.85
N ALA A 9 -15.48 -11.31 -20.48
CA ALA A 9 -16.93 -11.26 -20.41
C ALA A 9 -17.38 -10.39 -19.24
N HIS A 10 -18.09 -9.31 -19.51
CA HIS A 10 -18.67 -8.44 -18.49
C HIS A 10 -20.18 -8.69 -18.40
N LYS A 11 -20.72 -8.76 -17.18
CA LYS A 11 -22.11 -9.16 -16.93
C LYS A 11 -23.15 -8.29 -17.66
N THR A 12 -22.85 -7.00 -17.84
CA THR A 12 -23.76 -6.02 -18.44
C THR A 12 -23.30 -5.51 -19.83
N ASN A 13 -21.97 -5.42 -20.04
CA ASN A 13 -21.37 -4.75 -21.20
C ASN A 13 -20.86 -5.75 -22.27
N GLY A 14 -21.19 -7.05 -22.13
CA GLY A 14 -20.72 -8.07 -23.07
C GLY A 14 -19.22 -8.32 -22.99
N TRP A 15 -18.56 -8.42 -24.16
CA TRP A 15 -17.11 -8.60 -24.20
C TRP A 15 -16.40 -7.24 -24.19
N ILE A 16 -15.64 -6.98 -23.13
CA ILE A 16 -14.81 -5.78 -23.00
C ILE A 16 -13.35 -6.11 -23.24
N GLU A 17 -12.67 -5.22 -23.93
CA GLU A 17 -11.22 -5.32 -24.14
C GLU A 17 -10.51 -5.23 -22.80
N SER A 18 -9.64 -6.19 -22.53
CA SER A 18 -8.86 -6.23 -21.30
C SER A 18 -7.54 -6.90 -21.58
N ASP A 19 -6.45 -6.25 -21.18
CA ASP A 19 -5.12 -6.85 -21.25
C ASP A 19 -4.48 -6.92 -19.85
N PRO A 20 -4.82 -7.97 -19.06
CA PRO A 20 -4.20 -8.18 -17.75
C PRO A 20 -2.69 -8.44 -17.83
N LYS A 21 -2.22 -8.98 -18.97
CA LYS A 21 -0.82 -9.27 -19.21
C LYS A 21 -0.04 -7.97 -19.39
N ALA A 22 -0.50 -7.08 -20.26
CA ALA A 22 0.09 -5.76 -20.45
C ALA A 22 0.10 -4.94 -19.14
N PHE A 23 -0.98 -4.99 -18.36
CA PHE A 23 -1.01 -4.33 -17.04
C PHE A 23 0.02 -4.90 -16.07
N LYS A 24 0.18 -6.24 -16.03
CA LYS A 24 1.20 -6.89 -15.23
C LYS A 24 2.61 -6.49 -15.68
N GLU A 25 2.85 -6.50 -16.99
CA GLU A 25 4.14 -6.12 -17.57
C GLU A 25 4.49 -4.64 -17.28
N TRP A 26 3.50 -3.75 -17.40
CA TRP A 26 3.63 -2.36 -17.02
C TRP A 26 4.04 -2.20 -15.55
N PHE A 27 3.35 -2.86 -14.62
CA PHE A 27 3.67 -2.76 -13.21
C PHE A 27 5.04 -3.37 -12.86
N VAL A 28 5.37 -4.52 -13.48
CA VAL A 28 6.69 -5.15 -13.31
C VAL A 28 7.80 -4.23 -13.82
N SER A 29 7.62 -3.56 -14.97
CA SER A 29 8.60 -2.60 -15.49
C SER A 29 8.82 -1.44 -14.53
N LYS A 30 7.75 -0.95 -13.87
CA LYS A 30 7.86 0.10 -12.84
C LYS A 30 8.67 -0.37 -11.63
N VAL A 31 8.38 -1.57 -11.12
CA VAL A 31 9.12 -2.11 -9.96
C VAL A 31 10.58 -2.42 -10.28
N GLN A 32 10.91 -2.72 -11.54
CA GLN A 32 12.29 -2.94 -11.99
C GLN A 32 13.07 -1.63 -12.19
N ASP A 33 12.41 -0.50 -12.28
CA ASP A 33 13.02 0.82 -12.37
C ASP A 33 13.59 1.23 -10.99
N GLU A 34 14.81 1.73 -10.97
CA GLU A 34 15.51 2.17 -9.74
C GLU A 34 14.75 3.25 -8.97
N GLN A 35 13.95 4.05 -9.67
CA GLN A 35 13.11 5.09 -9.06
C GLN A 35 12.04 4.49 -8.14
N TYR A 36 11.52 3.29 -8.46
CA TYR A 36 10.41 2.67 -7.73
C TYR A 36 10.89 1.52 -6.85
N GLY A 37 11.50 0.52 -7.43
CA GLY A 37 12.01 -0.65 -6.74
C GLY A 37 10.94 -1.47 -6.03
N ASP A 38 11.38 -2.36 -5.15
CA ASP A 38 10.48 -3.20 -4.34
C ASP A 38 9.66 -2.39 -3.31
N GLN A 39 10.06 -1.16 -3.00
CA GLN A 39 9.33 -0.29 -2.08
C GLN A 39 7.91 -0.01 -2.60
N LEU A 40 7.75 0.32 -3.89
CA LEU A 40 6.44 0.47 -4.51
C LEU A 40 5.58 -0.79 -4.35
N ARG A 41 6.16 -1.99 -4.55
CA ARG A 41 5.43 -3.25 -4.41
C ARG A 41 4.92 -3.47 -2.98
N ARG A 42 5.74 -3.16 -1.97
CA ARG A 42 5.33 -3.25 -0.56
C ARG A 42 4.21 -2.25 -0.26
N LEU A 43 4.35 -1.02 -0.73
CA LEU A 43 3.37 0.05 -0.56
C LEU A 43 2.00 -0.33 -1.16
N VAL A 44 1.96 -0.85 -2.38
CA VAL A 44 0.72 -1.32 -3.02
C VAL A 44 0.04 -2.42 -2.19
N LYS A 45 0.80 -3.35 -1.59
CA LYS A 45 0.25 -4.40 -0.72
C LYS A 45 -0.39 -3.81 0.54
N VAL A 46 0.28 -2.82 1.15
CA VAL A 46 -0.21 -2.14 2.35
C VAL A 46 -1.49 -1.35 2.05
N LEU A 47 -1.56 -0.62 0.93
CA LEU A 47 -2.77 0.07 0.49
C LEU A 47 -3.95 -0.88 0.27
N LYS A 48 -3.72 -2.04 -0.36
CA LYS A 48 -4.77 -3.05 -0.55
C LYS A 48 -5.28 -3.61 0.78
N ALA A 49 -4.38 -3.84 1.74
CA ALA A 49 -4.77 -4.30 3.07
C ALA A 49 -5.61 -3.25 3.83
N TRP A 50 -5.26 -1.96 3.72
CA TRP A 50 -6.04 -0.85 4.25
C TRP A 50 -7.43 -0.78 3.62
N LYS A 51 -7.50 -0.80 2.30
CA LYS A 51 -8.75 -0.78 1.55
C LYS A 51 -9.69 -1.93 1.98
N ASP A 52 -9.15 -3.15 2.07
CA ASP A 52 -9.93 -4.33 2.44
C ASP A 52 -10.44 -4.28 3.89
N TYR A 53 -9.66 -3.72 4.81
CA TYR A 53 -10.05 -3.60 6.21
C TYR A 53 -11.11 -2.52 6.43
N ASN A 54 -11.05 -1.41 5.70
CA ASN A 54 -11.96 -0.28 5.82
C ASN A 54 -13.10 -0.32 4.80
N GLU A 55 -13.23 -1.41 4.02
CA GLU A 55 -14.30 -1.63 3.04
C GLU A 55 -14.43 -0.51 2.00
N ILE A 56 -13.29 0.11 1.62
CA ILE A 56 -13.28 1.20 0.64
C ILE A 56 -13.60 0.66 -0.75
N ASP A 57 -14.55 1.29 -1.48
CA ASP A 57 -14.94 0.89 -2.83
C ASP A 57 -13.91 1.28 -3.89
N LEU A 58 -12.72 0.72 -3.77
CA LEU A 58 -11.65 0.82 -4.76
C LEU A 58 -11.21 -0.58 -5.19
N LYS A 59 -10.96 -0.74 -6.48
CA LYS A 59 -10.39 -1.99 -7.01
C LYS A 59 -8.88 -2.03 -6.76
N GLY A 60 -8.35 -3.24 -6.61
CA GLY A 60 -6.91 -3.43 -6.43
C GLY A 60 -6.05 -2.90 -7.59
N VAL A 61 -6.58 -2.86 -8.81
CA VAL A 61 -5.94 -2.27 -9.98
C VAL A 61 -5.86 -0.76 -9.86
N GLU A 62 -6.91 -0.11 -9.39
CA GLU A 62 -6.99 1.34 -9.18
C GLU A 62 -5.95 1.80 -8.15
N LEU A 63 -5.89 1.14 -7.00
CA LEU A 63 -4.85 1.40 -5.99
C LEU A 63 -3.44 1.21 -6.52
N THR A 64 -3.22 0.21 -7.39
CA THR A 64 -1.91 -0.02 -8.01
C THR A 64 -1.53 1.15 -8.92
N ILE A 65 -2.49 1.67 -9.71
CA ILE A 65 -2.27 2.82 -10.60
C ILE A 65 -2.01 4.10 -9.78
N LEU A 66 -2.90 4.40 -8.83
CA LEU A 66 -2.77 5.59 -7.97
C LEU A 66 -1.42 5.60 -7.24
N ALA A 67 -1.06 4.47 -6.63
CA ALA A 67 0.21 4.34 -5.92
C ALA A 67 1.42 4.52 -6.86
N THR A 68 1.37 3.95 -8.05
CA THR A 68 2.48 4.05 -9.01
C THR A 68 2.66 5.48 -9.52
N ASN A 69 1.55 6.18 -9.83
CA ASN A 69 1.58 7.54 -10.37
C ASN A 69 1.97 8.59 -9.31
N ALA A 70 1.70 8.31 -8.05
CA ALA A 70 1.95 9.23 -6.93
C ALA A 70 3.18 8.86 -6.10
N PHE A 71 3.89 7.78 -6.48
CA PHE A 71 4.96 7.20 -5.68
C PHE A 71 6.04 8.21 -5.35
N ASP A 72 6.38 8.31 -4.08
CA ASP A 72 7.47 9.12 -3.55
C ASP A 72 8.44 8.20 -2.79
N LYS A 73 9.56 7.87 -3.44
CA LYS A 73 10.58 7.01 -2.86
C LYS A 73 11.25 7.71 -1.68
N TYR A 74 11.39 6.97 -0.59
CA TYR A 74 12.17 7.40 0.56
C TYR A 74 13.09 6.26 0.99
N ASP A 75 14.39 6.43 0.82
CA ASP A 75 15.36 5.37 1.04
C ASP A 75 15.33 4.88 2.50
N ASP A 76 15.26 3.55 2.65
CA ASP A 76 15.25 2.81 3.92
C ASP A 76 14.09 3.11 4.89
N ARG A 77 13.07 3.87 4.46
CA ARG A 77 11.92 4.24 5.29
C ARG A 77 10.60 4.07 4.51
N ASP A 78 10.06 2.85 4.53
CA ASP A 78 8.78 2.53 3.87
C ASP A 78 7.61 3.34 4.44
N ASP A 79 7.62 3.64 5.72
CA ASP A 79 6.60 4.44 6.42
C ASP A 79 6.55 5.88 5.88
N LYS A 80 7.70 6.52 5.69
CA LYS A 80 7.78 7.88 5.12
C LYS A 80 7.39 7.90 3.64
N SER A 81 7.90 6.93 2.86
CA SER A 81 7.51 6.78 1.46
C SER A 81 6.01 6.57 1.32
N PHE A 82 5.42 5.72 2.17
CA PHE A 82 3.99 5.45 2.18
C PHE A 82 3.18 6.72 2.48
N ARG A 83 3.52 7.42 3.56
CA ARG A 83 2.86 8.67 3.96
C ARG A 83 2.94 9.75 2.86
N ASN A 84 4.11 9.93 2.25
CA ASN A 84 4.29 10.91 1.18
C ASN A 84 3.50 10.52 -0.08
N THR A 85 3.52 9.24 -0.44
CA THR A 85 2.72 8.74 -1.58
C THR A 85 1.22 8.96 -1.36
N ILE A 86 0.71 8.73 -0.14
CA ILE A 86 -0.70 9.02 0.19
C ILE A 86 -1.00 10.51 0.03
N ASN A 87 -0.12 11.38 0.51
CA ASN A 87 -0.28 12.82 0.34
C ASN A 87 -0.36 13.23 -1.14
N ASN A 88 0.48 12.65 -1.98
CA ASN A 88 0.46 12.88 -3.42
C ASN A 88 -0.81 12.33 -4.07
N ILE A 89 -1.32 11.16 -3.64
CA ILE A 89 -2.60 10.61 -4.10
C ILE A 89 -3.74 11.60 -3.79
N ILE A 90 -3.82 12.11 -2.56
CA ILE A 90 -4.84 13.08 -2.16
C ILE A 90 -4.75 14.31 -3.06
N SER A 91 -3.56 14.91 -3.20
CA SER A 91 -3.37 16.12 -4.01
C SER A 91 -3.77 15.92 -5.47
N ASN A 92 -3.45 14.75 -6.04
CA ASN A 92 -3.82 14.40 -7.41
C ASN A 92 -5.33 14.25 -7.57
N LEU A 93 -6.00 13.57 -6.64
CA LEU A 93 -7.45 13.35 -6.68
C LEU A 93 -8.25 14.63 -6.43
N GLU A 94 -7.77 15.52 -5.56
CA GLU A 94 -8.40 16.83 -5.33
C GLU A 94 -8.27 17.76 -6.53
N ASN A 95 -7.17 17.64 -7.30
CA ASN A 95 -6.98 18.43 -8.51
C ASN A 95 -7.78 17.88 -9.70
N ASP A 96 -7.82 16.56 -9.84
CA ASP A 96 -8.48 15.88 -10.95
C ASP A 96 -8.81 14.44 -10.54
N PHE A 97 -10.09 14.18 -10.24
CA PHE A 97 -10.55 12.89 -9.74
C PHE A 97 -10.64 11.87 -10.89
N LYS A 98 -9.51 11.27 -11.21
CA LYS A 98 -9.44 10.22 -12.24
C LYS A 98 -8.36 9.17 -11.96
N CYS A 99 -8.58 8.00 -12.53
CA CYS A 99 -7.65 6.87 -12.52
C CYS A 99 -7.56 6.28 -13.92
N ILE A 100 -6.59 6.73 -14.71
CA ILE A 100 -6.42 6.31 -16.09
C ILE A 100 -5.65 5.00 -16.14
N LYS A 101 -6.21 3.99 -16.77
CA LYS A 101 -5.56 2.71 -16.99
C LYS A 101 -4.33 2.91 -17.90
N PRO A 102 -3.13 2.46 -17.49
CA PRO A 102 -1.87 2.77 -18.20
C PRO A 102 -1.66 1.92 -19.47
N VAL A 103 -2.60 1.04 -19.79
CA VAL A 103 -2.59 0.14 -20.95
C VAL A 103 -3.90 0.24 -21.68
N THR A 104 -3.92 -0.17 -22.97
CA THR A 104 -5.12 -0.17 -23.80
C THR A 104 -6.32 -0.85 -23.10
N PRO A 105 -7.52 -0.26 -23.14
CA PRO A 105 -7.94 0.90 -23.92
C PRO A 105 -7.62 2.29 -23.31
N GLY A 106 -6.98 2.39 -22.14
CA GLY A 106 -6.67 3.68 -21.51
C GLY A 106 -7.87 4.38 -20.88
N GLU A 107 -8.85 3.59 -20.45
CA GLU A 107 -10.11 4.07 -19.84
C GLU A 107 -9.87 4.75 -18.48
N ASN A 108 -10.74 5.70 -18.13
CA ASN A 108 -10.82 6.22 -16.78
C ASN A 108 -11.63 5.27 -15.89
N LEU A 109 -10.98 4.60 -14.96
CA LEU A 109 -11.63 3.64 -14.06
C LEU A 109 -12.54 4.30 -13.02
N PHE A 110 -12.47 5.63 -12.87
CA PHE A 110 -13.21 6.41 -11.89
C PHE A 110 -14.47 7.07 -12.45
N GLU A 111 -14.79 6.87 -13.71
CA GLU A 111 -16.05 7.37 -14.33
C GLU A 111 -17.33 6.85 -13.66
N ARG A 112 -17.22 5.78 -12.88
CA ARG A 112 -18.35 5.18 -12.17
C ARG A 112 -18.75 5.90 -10.88
N PHE A 113 -17.90 6.78 -10.34
CA PHE A 113 -18.14 7.45 -9.07
C PHE A 113 -18.86 8.77 -9.25
N ASP A 114 -19.94 8.97 -8.49
CA ASP A 114 -20.59 10.26 -8.37
C ASP A 114 -19.81 11.21 -7.40
N GLU A 115 -20.30 12.44 -7.23
CA GLU A 115 -19.62 13.46 -6.43
C GLU A 115 -19.51 13.07 -4.94
N ASP A 116 -20.54 12.45 -4.37
CA ASP A 116 -20.56 12.03 -2.97
C ASP A 116 -19.54 10.88 -2.76
N GLU A 117 -19.51 9.89 -3.66
CA GLU A 117 -18.55 8.79 -3.64
C GLU A 117 -17.10 9.27 -3.81
N GLN A 118 -16.87 10.31 -4.62
CA GLN A 118 -15.56 10.94 -4.79
C GLN A 118 -15.07 11.59 -3.49
N GLU A 119 -15.97 12.33 -2.80
CA GLU A 119 -15.67 12.94 -1.51
C GLU A 119 -15.38 11.89 -0.44
N GLU A 120 -16.13 10.79 -0.40
CA GLU A 120 -15.89 9.67 0.52
C GLU A 120 -14.52 9.04 0.31
N ILE A 121 -14.12 8.79 -0.94
CA ILE A 121 -12.80 8.23 -1.28
C ILE A 121 -11.67 9.16 -0.85
N ILE A 122 -11.77 10.46 -1.17
CA ILE A 122 -10.77 11.46 -0.77
C ILE A 122 -10.68 11.55 0.76
N SER A 123 -11.82 11.56 1.45
CA SER A 123 -11.89 11.57 2.91
C SER A 123 -11.23 10.34 3.53
N ALA A 124 -11.45 9.16 2.95
CA ALA A 124 -10.79 7.93 3.40
C ALA A 124 -9.27 8.01 3.29
N PHE A 125 -8.72 8.55 2.20
CA PHE A 125 -7.27 8.78 2.06
C PHE A 125 -6.75 9.83 3.07
N LYS A 126 -7.52 10.89 3.36
CA LYS A 126 -7.17 11.88 4.38
C LYS A 126 -7.09 11.25 5.78
N ASN A 127 -8.05 10.41 6.13
CA ASN A 127 -8.05 9.67 7.40
C ASN A 127 -6.86 8.70 7.51
N LEU A 128 -6.51 8.03 6.39
CA LEU A 128 -5.31 7.19 6.32
C LEU A 128 -4.06 8.03 6.57
N LYS A 129 -3.94 9.18 5.91
CA LYS A 129 -2.81 10.10 6.08
C LYS A 129 -2.68 10.59 7.53
N GLU A 130 -3.78 11.03 8.14
CA GLU A 130 -3.82 11.50 9.52
C GLU A 130 -3.33 10.41 10.49
N SER A 131 -3.78 9.18 10.32
CA SER A 131 -3.34 8.05 11.13
C SER A 131 -1.84 7.76 10.95
N MET A 132 -1.32 7.92 9.73
CA MET A 132 0.11 7.78 9.45
C MET A 132 0.93 8.92 10.06
N ASP A 133 0.46 10.16 9.98
CA ASP A 133 1.12 11.32 10.60
C ASP A 133 1.18 11.14 12.13
N ASN A 134 0.07 10.78 12.76
CA ASN A 134 0.02 10.52 14.19
C ASN A 134 0.96 9.38 14.62
N ALA A 135 1.04 8.31 13.82
CA ALA A 135 1.96 7.20 14.12
C ALA A 135 3.44 7.58 13.94
N LEU A 136 3.76 8.46 12.99
CA LEU A 136 5.14 8.90 12.73
C LEU A 136 5.63 9.92 13.76
N ASP A 137 4.71 10.73 14.31
CA ASP A 137 5.02 11.77 15.29
C ASP A 137 4.99 11.24 16.73
N GLU A 138 4.48 10.02 16.97
CA GLU A 138 4.40 9.41 18.29
C GLU A 138 5.74 8.74 18.68
N GLU A 139 6.26 9.11 19.84
CA GLU A 139 7.52 8.55 20.38
C GLU A 139 7.33 7.17 21.04
N ASP A 140 6.13 6.87 21.55
CA ASP A 140 5.80 5.58 22.15
C ASP A 140 5.38 4.57 21.07
N GLU A 141 6.22 3.54 20.86
CA GLU A 141 5.97 2.50 19.83
C GLU A 141 4.62 1.79 20.01
N SER A 142 4.13 1.65 21.24
CA SER A 142 2.83 1.01 21.50
C SER A 142 1.69 1.88 21.02
N LYS A 143 1.75 3.19 21.28
CA LYS A 143 0.74 4.14 20.80
C LYS A 143 0.83 4.35 19.29
N ALA A 144 2.05 4.45 18.75
CA ALA A 144 2.26 4.50 17.30
C ALA A 144 1.64 3.28 16.60
N ALA A 145 1.84 2.09 17.16
CA ALA A 145 1.21 0.87 16.66
C ALA A 145 -0.32 0.89 16.77
N ASP A 146 -0.89 1.51 17.82
CA ASP A 146 -2.34 1.62 17.99
C ASP A 146 -2.97 2.51 16.89
N TYR A 147 -2.34 3.62 16.48
CA TYR A 147 -2.80 4.41 15.33
C TYR A 147 -2.87 3.55 14.05
N LEU A 148 -1.84 2.75 13.79
CA LEU A 148 -1.82 1.86 12.62
C LEU A 148 -2.80 0.70 12.74
N ARG A 149 -3.04 0.21 13.95
CA ARG A 149 -4.06 -0.83 14.21
C ARG A 149 -5.49 -0.33 13.96
N ASN A 150 -5.75 0.94 14.16
CA ASN A 150 -7.07 1.52 13.84
C ASN A 150 -7.40 1.44 12.35
N ILE A 151 -6.39 1.47 11.48
CA ILE A 151 -6.56 1.47 10.01
C ILE A 151 -6.24 0.12 9.35
N TYR A 152 -5.59 -0.82 10.05
CA TYR A 152 -5.25 -2.16 9.54
C TYR A 152 -5.80 -3.30 10.39
N GLY A 153 -6.44 -2.99 11.52
CA GLY A 153 -6.93 -3.97 12.47
C GLY A 153 -5.83 -4.85 13.06
N THR A 154 -6.17 -6.10 13.32
CA THR A 154 -5.24 -7.09 13.88
C THR A 154 -4.14 -7.53 12.91
N ARG A 155 -4.20 -7.14 11.65
CA ARG A 155 -3.14 -7.37 10.67
C ARG A 155 -1.87 -6.60 11.01
N PHE A 156 -2.01 -5.47 11.71
CA PHE A 156 -0.87 -4.74 12.24
C PHE A 156 -0.49 -5.27 13.62
N PRO A 157 0.81 -5.56 13.89
CA PRO A 157 1.24 -6.07 15.20
C PRO A 157 1.02 -5.04 16.31
N LYS A 158 0.86 -5.52 17.54
CA LYS A 158 0.90 -4.64 18.71
C LYS A 158 2.33 -4.14 18.90
N GLY A 159 2.46 -2.85 19.19
CA GLY A 159 3.73 -2.28 19.63
C GLY A 159 4.14 -2.86 20.99
N THR A 160 5.44 -2.93 21.23
CA THR A 160 5.99 -3.23 22.56
C THR A 160 6.18 -1.92 23.31
N SER A 161 5.54 -1.76 24.48
CA SER A 161 5.83 -0.61 25.32
C SER A 161 7.32 -0.62 25.71
N SER A 162 7.94 0.55 25.76
CA SER A 162 9.36 0.70 26.17
C SER A 162 9.66 0.06 27.53
N ALA A 163 8.67 -0.04 28.43
CA ALA A 163 8.77 -0.76 29.70
C ALA A 163 8.94 -2.28 29.50
N LEU A 164 8.25 -2.89 28.53
CA LEU A 164 8.41 -4.31 28.20
C LEU A 164 9.70 -4.58 27.39
N ALA A 165 10.10 -3.65 26.53
CA ALA A 165 11.35 -3.77 25.77
C ALA A 165 12.60 -3.79 26.67
N GLN A 166 12.56 -3.16 27.84
CA GLN A 166 13.64 -3.25 28.84
C GLN A 166 13.72 -4.63 29.49
N PHE A 167 12.62 -5.37 29.60
CA PHE A 167 12.62 -6.73 30.18
C PHE A 167 12.93 -7.82 29.14
N THR A 168 12.71 -7.58 27.84
CA THR A 168 13.04 -8.55 26.78
C THR A 168 14.50 -8.48 26.31
N LYS A 169 15.29 -7.51 26.74
CA LYS A 169 16.76 -7.53 26.65
C LYS A 169 17.40 -8.42 27.72
N SER A 170 16.66 -9.40 28.20
CA SER A 170 17.19 -10.49 29.01
C SER A 170 18.18 -11.31 28.17
N ALA A 171 19.39 -11.42 28.69
CA ALA A 171 20.55 -12.10 28.18
C ALA A 171 20.26 -13.26 27.23
N ALA A 172 20.92 -13.23 26.06
CA ALA A 172 21.08 -14.45 25.27
C ALA A 172 21.51 -15.59 26.21
N PRO A 173 20.87 -16.78 26.12
CA PRO A 173 21.30 -17.91 26.94
C PRO A 173 22.79 -18.11 26.71
N GLY A 174 23.57 -18.04 27.77
CA GLY A 174 25.00 -18.25 27.70
C GLY A 174 25.24 -19.60 27.03
N VAL A 175 25.96 -19.59 25.93
CA VAL A 175 26.47 -20.80 25.31
C VAL A 175 27.32 -21.49 26.37
N LEU A 176 26.80 -22.57 26.96
CA LEU A 176 27.60 -23.46 27.78
C LEU A 176 28.75 -23.96 26.92
N ARG A 177 29.93 -23.40 27.10
CA ARG A 177 31.14 -23.95 26.55
C ARG A 177 31.29 -25.34 27.13
N HIS A 178 31.15 -26.36 26.33
CA HIS A 178 31.47 -27.70 26.68
C HIS A 178 33.00 -27.77 26.74
N ASP A 179 33.53 -27.64 27.96
CA ASP A 179 34.94 -27.90 28.22
C ASP A 179 35.16 -29.40 28.10
N GLY A 180 35.61 -29.80 26.86
CA GLY A 180 36.06 -31.17 26.61
C GLY A 180 37.29 -31.47 27.48
N ARG A 181 37.08 -32.14 28.58
CA ARG A 181 38.10 -32.95 29.23
C ARG A 181 37.59 -34.38 29.27
N SER A 182 38.08 -35.15 28.28
CA SER A 182 38.14 -36.60 28.40
C SER A 182 39.40 -36.95 29.18
N ALA A 183 39.22 -37.69 30.23
CA ALA A 183 40.29 -38.54 30.81
C ALA A 183 40.10 -39.94 30.30
#